data_0233e633729b525f1882576ac0951728
#
_entry.id   0233e633729b525f1882576ac0951728
#
_cell.length_a   1.000
_cell.length_b   1.000
_cell.length_c   1.000
_cell.angle_alpha   90.00
_cell.angle_beta   90.00
_cell.angle_gamma   90.00
#
_symmetry.space_group_name_H-M   'P 1'
#
loop_
_entity.id
_entity.type
_entity.pdbx_description
1 polymer ?
#
loop_
_entity_poly.entity_id
_entity_poly.type
_entity_poly.pdbx_seq_one_letter_code
_entity_poly.pdbx_strand_id
1 'polypeptide(L)'
;MKILVTYDMFREGFTELESKYEVTFPEGRDFTYEEVFEMIPEYDVLCSMFDFPVNKELIDHASKLRLIANYAVGYNNIDVAYALEKGLTVANTPDPVTAPTANIALGLMLDTARRITECDRKLRTLGKDMKVGVLENLGMPVTGQTLGIIGMGRIGKALAKRANACGMDVIYHNRRPLY
;
A
#
# COMPACT_ATOMS: atom_id res chain seq x y z
N MET A 1 9.72 -27.49 -1.62
CA MET A 1 9.96 -26.07 -1.29
C MET A 1 8.98 -25.70 -0.21
N LYS A 2 9.44 -25.04 0.84
CA LYS A 2 8.64 -24.60 1.98
C LYS A 2 8.53 -23.09 1.98
N ILE A 3 7.33 -22.57 2.18
CA ILE A 3 7.00 -21.14 2.16
C ILE A 3 6.49 -20.75 3.53
N LEU A 4 7.10 -19.76 4.17
CA LEU A 4 6.64 -19.18 5.43
C LEU A 4 5.98 -17.83 5.16
N VAL A 5 4.73 -17.68 5.57
CA VAL A 5 3.95 -16.43 5.47
C VAL A 5 3.87 -15.81 6.86
N THR A 6 4.26 -14.56 7.02
CA THR A 6 4.40 -13.91 8.34
C THR A 6 3.10 -13.35 8.91
N TYR A 7 2.13 -13.06 8.05
CA TYR A 7 0.86 -12.42 8.42
C TYR A 7 -0.34 -13.34 8.23
N ASP A 8 -1.32 -13.22 9.10
CA ASP A 8 -2.65 -13.82 8.92
C ASP A 8 -3.39 -13.08 7.81
N MET A 9 -3.60 -13.74 6.68
CA MET A 9 -4.13 -13.14 5.47
C MET A 9 -5.03 -14.10 4.69
N PHE A 10 -5.76 -13.56 3.71
CA PHE A 10 -6.63 -14.37 2.85
C PHE A 10 -5.84 -15.45 2.09
N ARG A 11 -6.25 -16.71 2.26
CA ARG A 11 -5.56 -17.88 1.68
C ARG A 11 -5.91 -18.14 0.22
N GLU A 12 -6.98 -17.55 -0.29
CA GLU A 12 -7.45 -17.78 -1.66
C GLU A 12 -6.37 -17.48 -2.71
N GLY A 13 -5.51 -16.48 -2.46
CA GLY A 13 -4.37 -16.16 -3.31
C GLY A 13 -3.24 -17.18 -3.33
N PHE A 14 -3.24 -18.12 -2.37
CA PHE A 14 -2.20 -19.13 -2.22
C PHE A 14 -2.61 -20.53 -2.67
N THR A 15 -3.86 -20.73 -3.11
CA THR A 15 -4.41 -22.05 -3.46
C THR A 15 -3.52 -22.82 -4.47
N GLU A 16 -2.97 -22.12 -5.47
CA GLU A 16 -2.07 -22.74 -6.45
C GLU A 16 -0.72 -23.10 -5.82
N LEU A 17 -0.21 -22.29 -4.90
CA LEU A 17 1.05 -22.54 -4.20
C LEU A 17 0.90 -23.72 -3.23
N GLU A 18 -0.20 -23.79 -2.48
CA GLU A 18 -0.52 -24.88 -1.55
C GLU A 18 -0.67 -26.23 -2.28
N SER A 19 -1.12 -26.22 -3.54
CA SER A 19 -1.21 -27.44 -4.34
C SER A 19 0.15 -28.02 -4.74
N LYS A 20 1.22 -27.22 -4.69
CA LYS A 20 2.57 -27.59 -5.17
C LYS A 20 3.63 -27.58 -4.07
N TYR A 21 3.42 -26.84 -3.00
CA TYR A 21 4.41 -26.55 -1.97
C TYR A 21 3.78 -26.60 -0.58
N GLU A 22 4.62 -26.81 0.41
CA GLU A 22 4.24 -26.67 1.81
C GLU A 22 4.22 -25.19 2.17
N VAL A 23 3.03 -24.64 2.48
CA VAL A 23 2.87 -23.23 2.87
C VAL A 23 2.41 -23.17 4.32
N THR A 24 3.16 -22.47 5.14
CA THR A 24 2.86 -22.27 6.57
C THR A 24 2.34 -20.86 6.77
N PHE A 25 1.17 -20.76 7.37
CA PHE A 25 0.51 -19.52 7.76
C PHE A 25 0.37 -19.42 9.25
N PRO A 26 0.34 -18.21 9.81
CA PRO A 26 -0.16 -18.01 11.16
C PRO A 26 -1.69 -18.21 11.20
N GLU A 27 -2.24 -18.46 12.39
CA GLU A 27 -3.67 -18.69 12.58
C GLU A 27 -4.22 -17.73 13.66
N GLY A 28 -5.15 -16.85 13.24
CA GLY A 28 -5.85 -15.92 14.12
C GLY A 28 -5.01 -14.73 14.62
N ARG A 29 -3.73 -14.69 14.35
CA ARG A 29 -2.81 -13.57 14.59
C ARG A 29 -1.57 -13.71 13.72
N ASP A 30 -0.82 -12.64 13.56
CA ASP A 30 0.47 -12.67 12.87
C ASP A 30 1.53 -13.43 13.70
N PHE A 31 2.53 -14.02 13.02
CA PHE A 31 3.71 -14.53 13.71
C PHE A 31 4.54 -13.39 14.29
N THR A 32 5.09 -13.60 15.48
CA THR A 32 6.09 -12.68 16.03
C THR A 32 7.44 -12.86 15.33
N TYR A 33 8.33 -11.89 15.53
CA TYR A 33 9.69 -12.00 14.97
C TYR A 33 10.42 -13.23 15.49
N GLU A 34 10.29 -13.55 16.77
CA GLU A 34 10.93 -14.69 17.43
C GLU A 34 10.42 -16.02 16.85
N GLU A 35 9.11 -16.14 16.63
CA GLU A 35 8.52 -17.33 16.00
C GLU A 35 9.04 -17.54 14.57
N VAL A 36 9.08 -16.47 13.78
CA VAL A 36 9.65 -16.53 12.43
C VAL A 36 11.14 -16.85 12.48
N PHE A 37 11.88 -16.26 13.41
CA PHE A 37 13.31 -16.49 13.58
C PHE A 37 13.61 -17.96 13.90
N GLU A 38 12.82 -18.61 14.76
CA GLU A 38 12.97 -20.03 15.07
C GLU A 38 12.64 -20.95 13.88
N MET A 39 11.64 -20.58 13.08
CA MET A 39 11.17 -21.41 11.97
C MET A 39 12.00 -21.26 10.68
N ILE A 40 12.48 -20.05 10.39
CA ILE A 40 13.03 -19.67 9.08
C ILE A 40 14.16 -20.56 8.53
N PRO A 41 15.02 -21.20 9.34
CA PRO A 41 16.06 -22.10 8.82
C PRO A 41 15.54 -23.25 7.95
N GLU A 42 14.26 -23.62 8.12
CA GLU A 42 13.65 -24.74 7.40
C GLU A 42 12.93 -24.32 6.10
N TYR A 43 12.87 -23.00 5.78
CA TYR A 43 12.08 -22.47 4.68
C TYR A 43 12.92 -21.93 3.53
N ASP A 44 12.43 -22.17 2.32
CA ASP A 44 13.05 -21.68 1.06
C ASP A 44 12.57 -20.28 0.71
N VAL A 45 11.35 -19.90 1.12
CA VAL A 45 10.69 -18.63 0.79
C VAL A 45 10.11 -18.01 2.04
N LEU A 46 10.36 -16.72 2.23
CA LEU A 46 9.71 -15.87 3.22
C LEU A 46 8.75 -14.91 2.51
N CYS A 47 7.46 -15.02 2.79
CA CYS A 47 6.46 -14.03 2.40
C CYS A 47 6.28 -13.05 3.56
N SER A 48 6.90 -11.87 3.45
CA SER A 48 6.83 -10.81 4.46
C SER A 48 5.89 -9.67 4.03
N MET A 49 5.51 -8.81 4.96
CA MET A 49 4.61 -7.70 4.68
C MET A 49 4.90 -6.51 5.62
N PHE A 50 4.61 -5.28 5.15
CA PHE A 50 4.65 -4.02 5.90
C PHE A 50 5.94 -3.79 6.71
N ASP A 51 5.83 -3.87 8.02
CA ASP A 51 6.85 -3.54 8.99
C ASP A 51 7.58 -4.76 9.58
N PHE A 52 7.24 -5.99 9.12
CA PHE A 52 7.98 -7.18 9.55
C PHE A 52 9.45 -7.05 9.15
N PRO A 53 10.39 -6.96 10.12
CA PRO A 53 11.78 -6.66 9.83
C PRO A 53 12.52 -7.88 9.25
N VAL A 54 13.04 -7.74 8.04
CA VAL A 54 13.94 -8.72 7.42
C VAL A 54 15.35 -8.15 7.43
N ASN A 55 15.94 -8.17 8.60
CA ASN A 55 17.26 -7.63 8.90
C ASN A 55 18.38 -8.65 8.65
N LYS A 56 19.64 -8.23 8.82
CA LYS A 56 20.82 -9.10 8.63
C LYS A 56 20.80 -10.35 9.49
N GLU A 57 20.36 -10.21 10.73
CA GLU A 57 20.32 -11.31 11.69
C GLU A 57 19.38 -12.42 11.22
N LEU A 58 18.16 -12.06 10.78
CA LEU A 58 17.20 -13.01 10.21
C LEU A 58 17.73 -13.65 8.92
N ILE A 59 18.34 -12.84 8.04
CA ILE A 59 18.91 -13.34 6.78
C ILE A 59 20.04 -14.34 7.03
N ASP A 60 20.93 -14.06 7.98
CA ASP A 60 22.03 -14.97 8.33
C ASP A 60 21.54 -16.28 8.97
N HIS A 61 20.44 -16.21 9.71
CA HIS A 61 19.84 -17.40 10.33
C HIS A 61 19.05 -18.27 9.33
N ALA A 62 18.58 -17.68 8.23
CA ALA A 62 17.75 -18.32 7.22
C ALA A 62 18.57 -19.16 6.20
N SER A 63 19.16 -20.27 6.67
CA SER A 63 20.16 -21.06 5.92
C SER A 63 19.68 -21.66 4.59
N LYS A 64 18.37 -21.88 4.40
CA LYS A 64 17.75 -22.43 3.19
C LYS A 64 17.06 -21.37 2.33
N LEU A 65 16.96 -20.14 2.83
CA LEU A 65 16.21 -19.08 2.16
C LEU A 65 16.79 -18.75 0.78
N ARG A 66 15.93 -18.57 -0.19
CA ARG A 66 16.26 -18.22 -1.60
C ARG A 66 15.49 -17.01 -2.09
N LEU A 67 14.30 -16.75 -1.56
CA LEU A 67 13.40 -15.69 -1.98
C LEU A 67 12.74 -15.01 -0.78
N ILE A 68 12.78 -13.69 -0.78
CA ILE A 68 11.96 -12.83 0.08
C ILE A 68 10.89 -12.20 -0.81
N ALA A 69 9.63 -12.61 -0.64
CA ALA A 69 8.47 -12.09 -1.35
C ALA A 69 7.74 -11.08 -0.45
N ASN A 70 7.95 -9.80 -0.68
CA ASN A 70 7.32 -8.75 0.14
C ASN A 70 5.95 -8.36 -0.41
N TYR A 71 4.90 -8.65 0.31
CA TYR A 71 3.51 -8.29 -0.06
C TYR A 71 3.24 -6.81 0.26
N ALA A 72 4.04 -5.94 -0.32
CA ALA A 72 3.96 -4.49 -0.18
C ALA A 72 4.62 -3.77 -1.36
N VAL A 73 4.36 -2.49 -1.53
CA VAL A 73 5.07 -1.62 -2.48
C VAL A 73 6.43 -1.20 -1.94
N GLY A 74 6.44 -0.71 -0.70
CA GLY A 74 7.67 -0.36 0.02
C GLY A 74 8.40 -1.62 0.48
N TYR A 75 9.70 -1.52 0.62
CA TYR A 75 10.57 -2.59 1.10
C TYR A 75 11.61 -2.09 2.09
N ASN A 76 11.27 -1.02 2.82
CA ASN A 76 12.13 -0.42 3.85
C ASN A 76 12.34 -1.35 5.06
N ASN A 77 11.46 -2.34 5.21
CA ASN A 77 11.55 -3.39 6.21
C ASN A 77 12.59 -4.47 5.87
N ILE A 78 13.18 -4.45 4.67
CA ILE A 78 14.13 -5.47 4.19
C ILE A 78 15.50 -4.82 3.99
N ASP A 79 16.56 -5.41 4.53
CA ASP A 79 17.93 -5.08 4.13
C ASP A 79 18.24 -5.68 2.77
N VAL A 80 17.73 -5.02 1.71
CA VAL A 80 17.83 -5.49 0.33
C VAL A 80 19.28 -5.63 -0.12
N ALA A 81 20.16 -4.70 0.27
CA ALA A 81 21.57 -4.75 -0.13
C ALA A 81 22.22 -6.02 0.43
N TYR A 82 21.98 -6.33 1.69
CA TYR A 82 22.51 -7.53 2.34
C TYR A 82 21.88 -8.81 1.80
N ALA A 83 20.57 -8.82 1.55
CA ALA A 83 19.89 -9.97 0.95
C ALA A 83 20.51 -10.32 -0.43
N LEU A 84 20.77 -9.33 -1.26
CA LEU A 84 21.41 -9.52 -2.58
C LEU A 84 22.87 -10.00 -2.44
N GLU A 85 23.64 -9.47 -1.48
CA GLU A 85 24.99 -9.94 -1.17
C GLU A 85 25.02 -11.43 -0.80
N LYS A 86 23.99 -11.89 -0.07
CA LYS A 86 23.80 -13.31 0.29
C LYS A 86 23.23 -14.16 -0.86
N GLY A 87 22.97 -13.57 -2.03
CA GLY A 87 22.45 -14.29 -3.20
C GLY A 87 20.94 -14.53 -3.15
N LEU A 88 20.20 -13.85 -2.25
CA LEU A 88 18.75 -13.96 -2.17
C LEU A 88 18.08 -13.12 -3.26
N THR A 89 16.95 -13.60 -3.76
CA THR A 89 16.05 -12.80 -4.59
C THR A 89 15.08 -12.03 -3.69
N VAL A 90 14.83 -10.75 -4.01
CA VAL A 90 13.81 -9.93 -3.33
C VAL A 90 12.78 -9.49 -4.35
N ALA A 91 11.50 -9.75 -4.09
CA ALA A 91 10.36 -9.33 -4.91
C ALA A 91 9.38 -8.50 -4.09
N ASN A 92 8.69 -7.57 -4.74
CA ASN A 92 7.66 -6.74 -4.14
C ASN A 92 6.45 -6.58 -5.09
N THR A 93 5.37 -5.94 -4.63
CA THR A 93 4.10 -5.79 -5.37
C THR A 93 3.78 -4.31 -5.66
N PRO A 94 4.49 -3.63 -6.60
CA PRO A 94 4.33 -2.19 -6.80
C PRO A 94 3.05 -1.76 -7.51
N ASP A 95 2.45 -2.60 -8.36
CA ASP A 95 1.37 -2.20 -9.25
C ASP A 95 -0.05 -2.29 -8.65
N PRO A 96 -0.42 -3.32 -7.87
CA PRO A 96 -1.80 -3.53 -7.40
C PRO A 96 -2.40 -2.35 -6.65
N VAL A 97 -1.61 -1.62 -5.87
CA VAL A 97 -2.10 -0.49 -5.05
C VAL A 97 -2.13 0.85 -5.79
N THR A 98 -1.61 0.93 -7.01
CA THR A 98 -1.51 2.21 -7.75
C THR A 98 -2.88 2.83 -7.99
N ALA A 99 -3.80 2.08 -8.57
CA ALA A 99 -5.13 2.58 -8.87
C ALA A 99 -6.00 2.82 -7.62
N PRO A 100 -6.07 1.89 -6.64
CA PRO A 100 -6.83 2.12 -5.41
C PRO A 100 -6.33 3.34 -4.63
N THR A 101 -5.03 3.52 -4.48
CA THR A 101 -4.47 4.68 -3.77
C THR A 101 -4.79 5.99 -4.48
N ALA A 102 -4.67 6.03 -5.81
CA ALA A 102 -5.06 7.21 -6.59
C ALA A 102 -6.57 7.51 -6.50
N ASN A 103 -7.42 6.47 -6.38
CA ASN A 103 -8.86 6.66 -6.16
C ASN A 103 -9.16 7.30 -4.81
N ILE A 104 -8.50 6.83 -3.74
CA ILE A 104 -8.64 7.43 -2.40
C ILE A 104 -8.14 8.88 -2.41
N ALA A 105 -7.00 9.16 -3.02
CA ALA A 105 -6.47 10.52 -3.12
C ALA A 105 -7.45 11.46 -3.85
N LEU A 106 -8.06 11.01 -4.95
CA LEU A 106 -9.11 11.76 -5.64
C LEU A 106 -10.34 11.95 -4.75
N GLY A 107 -10.79 10.89 -4.06
CA GLY A 107 -11.93 10.95 -3.15
C GLY A 107 -11.72 11.98 -2.04
N LEU A 108 -10.56 11.97 -1.38
CA LEU A 108 -10.20 12.92 -0.33
C LEU A 108 -10.11 14.36 -0.86
N MET A 109 -9.58 14.56 -2.05
CA MET A 109 -9.53 15.86 -2.71
C MET A 109 -10.94 16.41 -2.98
N LEU A 110 -11.82 15.58 -3.54
CA LEU A 110 -13.22 15.95 -3.80
C LEU A 110 -13.99 16.18 -2.50
N ASP A 111 -13.80 15.32 -1.51
CA ASP A 111 -14.42 15.46 -0.19
C ASP A 111 -14.05 16.81 0.47
N THR A 112 -12.76 17.12 0.47
CA THR A 112 -12.24 18.37 1.03
C THR A 112 -12.77 19.58 0.27
N ALA A 113 -12.67 19.60 -1.06
CA ALA A 113 -13.10 20.71 -1.89
C ALA A 113 -14.63 20.93 -1.82
N ARG A 114 -15.41 19.87 -1.79
CA ARG A 114 -16.87 19.91 -1.82
C ARG A 114 -17.50 19.78 -0.43
N ARG A 115 -16.70 19.61 0.64
CA ARG A 115 -17.13 19.51 2.04
C ARG A 115 -18.12 18.36 2.28
N ILE A 116 -17.93 17.22 1.59
CA ILE A 116 -18.92 16.12 1.57
C ILE A 116 -19.09 15.54 2.99
N THR A 117 -17.99 15.09 3.62
CA THR A 117 -18.03 14.52 4.99
C THR A 117 -18.51 15.54 6.03
N GLU A 118 -18.12 16.81 5.86
CA GLU A 118 -18.61 17.87 6.77
C GLU A 118 -20.11 18.05 6.67
N CYS A 119 -20.64 18.10 5.45
CA CYS A 119 -22.09 18.25 5.23
C CYS A 119 -22.86 17.00 5.66
N ASP A 120 -22.34 15.79 5.40
CA ASP A 120 -22.92 14.54 5.91
C ASP A 120 -23.00 14.54 7.44
N ARG A 121 -21.91 14.92 8.13
CA ARG A 121 -21.89 15.03 9.59
C ARG A 121 -22.90 16.03 10.10
N LYS A 122 -22.97 17.23 9.51
CA LYS A 122 -23.95 18.26 9.87
C LYS A 122 -25.39 17.74 9.70
N LEU A 123 -25.68 17.09 8.57
CA LEU A 123 -26.99 16.55 8.29
C LEU A 123 -27.38 15.47 9.32
N ARG A 124 -26.49 14.56 9.67
CA ARG A 124 -26.73 13.51 10.69
C ARG A 124 -26.93 14.08 12.09
N THR A 125 -26.22 15.18 12.42
CA THR A 125 -26.30 15.79 13.75
C THR A 125 -27.51 16.72 13.89
N LEU A 126 -27.79 17.55 12.89
CA LEU A 126 -28.79 18.60 12.91
C LEU A 126 -30.13 18.17 12.29
N GLY A 127 -30.09 17.16 11.40
CA GLY A 127 -31.29 16.71 10.69
C GLY A 127 -31.97 17.86 9.94
N LYS A 128 -33.26 18.03 10.19
CA LYS A 128 -34.09 19.10 9.61
C LYS A 128 -33.65 20.52 9.99
N ASP A 129 -32.88 20.66 11.08
CA ASP A 129 -32.39 21.98 11.55
C ASP A 129 -31.11 22.42 10.82
N MET A 130 -30.57 21.58 9.90
CA MET A 130 -29.46 21.94 9.05
C MET A 130 -29.90 23.06 8.08
N LYS A 131 -29.20 24.19 8.16
CA LYS A 131 -29.45 25.31 7.24
C LYS A 131 -29.01 24.91 5.81
N VAL A 132 -29.92 25.07 4.88
CA VAL A 132 -29.70 24.92 3.45
C VAL A 132 -30.11 26.22 2.75
N GLY A 133 -29.19 26.82 2.01
CA GLY A 133 -29.42 28.09 1.34
C GLY A 133 -28.33 28.41 0.34
N VAL A 134 -28.52 29.48 -0.42
CA VAL A 134 -27.62 29.90 -1.51
C VAL A 134 -26.17 30.13 -1.03
N LEU A 135 -26.00 30.61 0.20
CA LEU A 135 -24.69 30.90 0.79
C LEU A 135 -24.24 29.88 1.84
N GLU A 136 -25.05 28.84 2.08
CA GLU A 136 -24.78 27.85 3.11
C GLU A 136 -24.01 26.66 2.54
N ASN A 137 -23.06 26.16 3.33
CA ASN A 137 -22.28 24.92 3.02
C ASN A 137 -21.58 24.94 1.65
N LEU A 138 -21.23 26.10 1.13
CA LEU A 138 -20.54 26.25 -0.14
C LEU A 138 -19.18 25.55 -0.11
N GLY A 139 -18.93 24.73 -1.11
CA GLY A 139 -17.62 24.16 -1.39
C GLY A 139 -16.91 24.88 -2.54
N MET A 140 -15.66 24.55 -2.73
CA MET A 140 -14.84 25.06 -3.85
C MET A 140 -15.07 24.18 -5.10
N PRO A 141 -15.31 24.73 -6.29
CA PRO A 141 -15.30 23.93 -7.53
C PRO A 141 -13.90 23.37 -7.78
N VAL A 142 -13.82 22.18 -8.35
CA VAL A 142 -12.52 21.58 -8.72
C VAL A 142 -12.19 21.83 -10.19
N THR A 143 -13.21 21.92 -11.05
CA THR A 143 -13.04 22.23 -12.48
C THR A 143 -12.42 23.61 -12.65
N GLY A 144 -11.40 23.70 -13.49
CA GLY A 144 -10.63 24.92 -13.73
C GLY A 144 -9.62 25.28 -12.62
N GLN A 145 -9.50 24.43 -11.59
CA GLN A 145 -8.47 24.59 -10.56
C GLN A 145 -7.19 23.84 -10.91
N THR A 146 -6.08 24.25 -10.31
CA THR A 146 -4.78 23.61 -10.48
C THR A 146 -4.48 22.67 -9.32
N LEU A 147 -4.19 21.39 -9.62
CA LEU A 147 -3.71 20.41 -8.65
C LEU A 147 -2.18 20.35 -8.69
N GLY A 148 -1.54 20.66 -7.56
CA GLY A 148 -0.12 20.44 -7.35
C GLY A 148 0.15 19.03 -6.83
N ILE A 149 1.01 18.24 -7.51
CA ILE A 149 1.39 16.89 -7.10
C ILE A 149 2.87 16.86 -6.72
N ILE A 150 3.17 16.56 -5.47
CA ILE A 150 4.53 16.31 -5.00
C ILE A 150 4.79 14.81 -5.10
N GLY A 151 5.57 14.40 -6.11
CA GLY A 151 5.83 12.99 -6.40
C GLY A 151 4.99 12.43 -7.55
N MET A 152 5.42 12.66 -8.79
CA MET A 152 4.79 12.15 -10.03
C MET A 152 5.29 10.74 -10.38
N GLY A 153 5.23 9.81 -9.40
CA GLY A 153 5.45 8.39 -9.59
C GLY A 153 4.23 7.67 -10.17
N ARG A 154 4.11 6.34 -9.96
CA ARG A 154 2.96 5.56 -10.43
C ARG A 154 1.64 6.12 -9.93
N ILE A 155 1.51 6.34 -8.62
CA ILE A 155 0.30 6.87 -7.97
C ILE A 155 0.04 8.31 -8.43
N GLY A 156 1.07 9.18 -8.43
CA GLY A 156 0.93 10.58 -8.88
C GLY A 156 0.42 10.69 -10.32
N LYS A 157 0.97 9.87 -11.24
CA LYS A 157 0.50 9.80 -12.64
C LYS A 157 -0.95 9.32 -12.74
N ALA A 158 -1.31 8.32 -11.94
CA ALA A 158 -2.68 7.80 -11.91
C ALA A 158 -3.67 8.83 -11.34
N LEU A 159 -3.27 9.62 -10.33
CA LEU A 159 -4.05 10.73 -9.80
C LEU A 159 -4.17 11.87 -10.81
N ALA A 160 -3.07 12.26 -11.47
CA ALA A 160 -3.06 13.31 -12.50
C ALA A 160 -4.07 13.03 -13.61
N LYS A 161 -4.10 11.78 -14.11
CA LYS A 161 -5.08 11.35 -15.12
C LYS A 161 -6.53 11.55 -14.65
N ARG A 162 -6.82 11.28 -13.38
CA ARG A 162 -8.16 11.44 -12.79
C ARG A 162 -8.51 12.92 -12.57
N ALA A 163 -7.55 13.71 -12.10
CA ALA A 163 -7.74 15.15 -11.90
C ALA A 163 -8.01 15.86 -13.23
N ASN A 164 -7.28 15.53 -14.30
CA ASN A 164 -7.55 16.05 -15.64
C ASN A 164 -8.97 15.70 -16.12
N ALA A 165 -9.46 14.49 -15.83
CA ALA A 165 -10.83 14.12 -16.15
C ALA A 165 -11.89 14.90 -15.35
N CYS A 166 -11.52 15.47 -14.19
CA CYS A 166 -12.34 16.41 -13.42
C CYS A 166 -12.23 17.86 -13.93
N GLY A 167 -11.51 18.09 -15.03
CA GLY A 167 -11.31 19.43 -15.60
C GLY A 167 -10.30 20.29 -14.84
N MET A 168 -9.35 19.66 -14.15
CA MET A 168 -8.26 20.36 -13.45
C MET A 168 -7.00 20.43 -14.31
N ASP A 169 -6.23 21.51 -14.15
CA ASP A 169 -4.84 21.56 -14.58
C ASP A 169 -3.95 20.85 -13.54
N VAL A 170 -2.88 20.19 -14.01
CA VAL A 170 -1.96 19.50 -13.11
C VAL A 170 -0.55 20.04 -13.26
N ILE A 171 0.03 20.46 -12.16
CA ILE A 171 1.47 20.76 -12.03
C ILE A 171 2.10 19.77 -11.06
N TYR A 172 3.41 19.53 -11.18
CA TYR A 172 4.07 18.58 -10.29
C TYR A 172 5.49 19.01 -9.92
N HIS A 173 5.96 18.44 -8.84
CA HIS A 173 7.37 18.47 -8.43
C HIS A 173 7.90 17.07 -8.23
N ASN A 174 9.10 16.80 -8.73
CA ASN A 174 9.86 15.58 -8.51
C ASN A 174 11.31 15.89 -8.16
N ARG A 175 11.93 14.99 -7.40
CA ARG A 175 13.38 15.04 -7.15
C ARG A 175 14.20 14.93 -8.45
N ARG A 176 13.71 14.19 -9.44
CA ARG A 176 14.27 14.06 -10.78
C ARG A 176 13.21 14.38 -11.82
N PRO A 177 13.54 15.09 -12.94
CA PRO A 177 12.58 15.32 -14.01
C PRO A 177 12.01 14.02 -14.56
N LEU A 178 10.77 14.09 -15.07
CA LEU A 178 10.20 13.01 -15.90
C LEU A 178 10.55 13.34 -17.36
N TYR A 179 11.15 12.38 -18.03
CA TYR A 179 11.39 12.41 -19.47
C TYR A 179 10.34 11.59 -20.19
#